data_e9a053367b59bb167497c326d132fa5c
#
_entry.id   e9a053367b59bb167497c326d132fa5c
#
_cell.length_a   1.000
_cell.length_b   1.000
_cell.length_c   1.000
_cell.angle_alpha   90.00
_cell.angle_beta   90.00
_cell.angle_gamma   90.00
#
_symmetry.space_group_name_H-M   'P 1'
#
loop_
_entity.id
_entity.type
_entity.pdbx_description
1 polymer ?
#
loop_
_entity_poly.entity_id
_entity_poly.type
_entity_poly.pdbx_seq_one_letter_code
_entity_poly.pdbx_strand_id
1 'polypeptide(L)'
;MSKQNKAQKRKAKLKAKKQQMIHNQQSLTERLSAALEKLCEPVLPEYIDDSNGPDLTGRNIVWQMGMIAWNIHVTGRQELADCAFSGSKLDAEQQKMVQDEIAGLVQRKIELYPRQMTAIRDVAATLINGSPRAKARPGDTFPELPAKPVSEPEKPITAEDIVTLRKTMKLTQAKFGELFGVTARKVSEWEHGKSLPDASLQNKISDLQKGIGNG
;
A
#
# COMPACT_ATOMS: atom_id res chain seq x y z
N MET A 1 2.01 1.52 57.28
CA MET A 1 1.27 0.95 56.11
C MET A 1 1.92 -0.34 55.67
N SER A 2 1.21 -1.48 55.69
CA SER A 2 1.73 -2.79 55.36
C SER A 2 2.18 -2.89 53.87
N LYS A 3 3.30 -3.61 53.58
CA LYS A 3 3.78 -3.85 52.20
C LYS A 3 2.72 -4.49 51.30
N GLN A 4 1.79 -5.27 51.87
CA GLN A 4 0.62 -5.84 51.16
C GLN A 4 -0.36 -4.79 50.61
N ASN A 5 -0.64 -3.74 51.36
CA ASN A 5 -1.57 -2.66 50.95
C ASN A 5 -1.00 -1.86 49.73
N LYS A 6 0.32 -1.70 49.70
CA LYS A 6 1.01 -1.03 48.57
C LYS A 6 1.00 -1.87 47.28
N ALA A 7 1.14 -3.21 47.42
CA ALA A 7 1.06 -4.14 46.30
C ALA A 7 -0.35 -4.24 45.70
N GLN A 8 -1.39 -4.30 46.57
CA GLN A 8 -2.79 -4.29 46.11
C GLN A 8 -3.16 -3.00 45.38
N LYS A 9 -2.76 -1.82 45.89
CA LYS A 9 -2.98 -0.52 45.21
C LYS A 9 -2.28 -0.48 43.82
N ARG A 10 -1.07 -1.03 43.70
CA ARG A 10 -0.37 -1.12 42.40
C ARG A 10 -1.11 -2.01 41.39
N LYS A 11 -1.58 -3.21 41.84
CA LYS A 11 -2.37 -4.11 40.99
C LYS A 11 -3.69 -3.46 40.53
N ALA A 12 -4.40 -2.80 41.44
CA ALA A 12 -5.65 -2.08 41.11
C ALA A 12 -5.41 -0.97 40.07
N LYS A 13 -4.35 -0.16 40.25
CA LYS A 13 -3.98 0.91 39.29
C LYS A 13 -3.60 0.36 37.92
N LEU A 14 -2.89 -0.79 37.87
CA LEU A 14 -2.53 -1.45 36.61
C LEU A 14 -3.76 -1.99 35.87
N LYS A 15 -4.70 -2.61 36.63
CA LYS A 15 -5.97 -3.11 36.09
C LYS A 15 -6.82 -1.98 35.52
N ALA A 16 -6.95 -0.86 36.26
CA ALA A 16 -7.68 0.33 35.78
C ALA A 16 -7.06 0.92 34.51
N LYS A 17 -5.73 1.05 34.46
CA LYS A 17 -5.01 1.53 33.27
C LYS A 17 -5.24 0.61 32.05
N LYS A 18 -5.22 -0.71 32.25
CA LYS A 18 -5.48 -1.69 31.19
C LYS A 18 -6.93 -1.58 30.67
N GLN A 19 -7.91 -1.44 31.57
CA GLN A 19 -9.31 -1.25 31.18
C GLN A 19 -9.52 0.05 30.39
N GLN A 20 -8.87 1.13 30.81
CA GLN A 20 -8.97 2.41 30.09
C GLN A 20 -8.33 2.35 28.70
N MET A 21 -7.21 1.64 28.56
CA MET A 21 -6.60 1.40 27.23
C MET A 21 -7.53 0.60 26.32
N ILE A 22 -8.18 -0.45 26.83
CA ILE A 22 -9.13 -1.27 26.05
C ILE A 22 -10.32 -0.41 25.62
N HIS A 23 -10.88 0.38 26.52
CA HIS A 23 -11.99 1.28 26.21
C HIS A 23 -11.61 2.33 25.15
N ASN A 24 -10.44 2.94 25.26
CA ASN A 24 -9.95 3.91 24.28
C ASN A 24 -9.74 3.27 22.90
N GLN A 25 -9.22 2.03 22.83
CA GLN A 25 -9.07 1.30 21.58
C GLN A 25 -10.42 0.95 20.94
N GLN A 26 -11.40 0.52 21.74
CA GLN A 26 -12.76 0.24 21.24
C GLN A 26 -13.39 1.50 20.66
N SER A 27 -13.35 2.61 21.37
CA SER A 27 -13.86 3.90 20.89
C SER A 27 -13.16 4.37 19.61
N LEU A 28 -11.85 4.16 19.49
CA LEU A 28 -11.11 4.50 18.26
C LEU A 28 -11.52 3.60 17.09
N THR A 29 -11.68 2.29 17.33
CA THR A 29 -12.16 1.33 16.32
C THR A 29 -13.54 1.72 15.80
N GLU A 30 -14.49 2.07 16.69
CA GLU A 30 -15.84 2.49 16.32
C GLU A 30 -15.83 3.77 15.47
N ARG A 31 -15.02 4.75 15.86
CA ARG A 31 -14.87 6.02 15.12
C ARG A 31 -14.26 5.83 13.74
N LEU A 32 -13.23 4.99 13.62
CA LEU A 32 -12.61 4.67 12.32
C LEU A 32 -13.58 3.90 11.44
N SER A 33 -14.32 2.94 11.99
CA SER A 33 -15.32 2.18 11.26
C SER A 33 -16.41 3.08 10.67
N ALA A 34 -17.00 3.95 11.49
CA ALA A 34 -18.02 4.90 11.04
C ALA A 34 -17.48 5.90 10.01
N ALA A 35 -16.23 6.35 10.17
CA ALA A 35 -15.60 7.24 9.21
C ALA A 35 -15.34 6.55 7.87
N LEU A 36 -14.92 5.28 7.89
CA LEU A 36 -14.70 4.47 6.70
C LEU A 36 -16.02 4.18 5.97
N GLU A 37 -17.07 3.83 6.68
CA GLU A 37 -18.41 3.64 6.10
C GLU A 37 -18.86 4.91 5.36
N LYS A 38 -18.74 6.08 6.00
CA LYS A 38 -19.09 7.36 5.37
C LYS A 38 -18.19 7.71 4.17
N LEU A 39 -16.92 7.36 4.22
CA LEU A 39 -16.00 7.55 3.12
C LEU A 39 -16.44 6.77 1.88
N CYS A 40 -16.83 5.51 2.06
CA CYS A 40 -17.17 4.58 0.99
C CYS A 40 -18.64 4.67 0.53
N GLU A 41 -19.48 5.39 1.22
CA GLU A 41 -20.93 5.50 0.96
C GLU A 41 -21.28 5.73 -0.54
N PRO A 42 -20.62 6.63 -1.30
CA PRO A 42 -20.96 6.86 -2.70
C PRO A 42 -20.63 5.70 -3.65
N VAL A 43 -19.62 4.90 -3.30
CA VAL A 43 -19.12 3.80 -4.14
C VAL A 43 -19.89 2.50 -3.88
N LEU A 44 -20.44 2.33 -2.67
CA LEU A 44 -21.14 1.12 -2.27
C LEU A 44 -22.20 0.63 -3.27
N PRO A 45 -23.11 1.49 -3.81
CA PRO A 45 -24.19 1.03 -4.68
C PRO A 45 -23.71 0.32 -5.96
N GLU A 46 -22.50 0.60 -6.41
CA GLU A 46 -21.94 0.02 -7.65
C GLU A 46 -21.40 -1.39 -7.44
N TYR A 47 -21.13 -1.78 -6.19
CA TYR A 47 -20.42 -3.02 -5.84
C TYR A 47 -21.28 -4.01 -5.03
N ILE A 48 -22.50 -3.64 -4.64
CA ILE A 48 -23.35 -4.47 -3.77
C ILE A 48 -24.60 -4.95 -4.48
N ASP A 49 -24.96 -6.20 -4.24
CA ASP A 49 -26.26 -6.77 -4.63
C ASP A 49 -26.95 -7.34 -3.40
N ASP A 50 -27.83 -6.55 -2.80
CA ASP A 50 -28.62 -6.95 -1.61
C ASP A 50 -29.93 -7.69 -1.95
N SER A 51 -30.13 -8.12 -3.19
CA SER A 51 -31.37 -8.79 -3.66
C SER A 51 -31.68 -10.09 -2.89
N ASN A 52 -30.65 -10.79 -2.44
CA ASN A 52 -30.76 -12.04 -1.69
C ASN A 52 -30.31 -11.93 -0.21
N GLY A 53 -30.29 -10.73 0.33
CA GLY A 53 -29.79 -10.41 1.66
C GLY A 53 -28.51 -9.56 1.63
N PRO A 54 -28.00 -9.15 2.82
CA PRO A 54 -26.86 -8.25 2.86
C PRO A 54 -25.63 -8.81 2.18
N ASP A 55 -25.16 -8.15 1.09
CA ASP A 55 -23.93 -8.53 0.39
C ASP A 55 -22.70 -8.07 1.19
N LEU A 56 -22.15 -8.97 2.01
CA LEU A 56 -20.93 -8.72 2.75
C LEU A 56 -19.67 -8.77 1.89
N THR A 57 -19.71 -9.49 0.77
CA THR A 57 -18.55 -9.63 -0.14
C THR A 57 -18.30 -8.35 -0.89
N GLY A 58 -19.29 -7.77 -1.55
CA GLY A 58 -19.21 -6.49 -2.23
C GLY A 58 -18.81 -5.37 -1.26
N ARG A 59 -19.46 -5.31 -0.10
CA ARG A 59 -19.09 -4.33 0.95
C ARG A 59 -17.65 -4.48 1.43
N ASN A 60 -17.17 -5.70 1.61
CA ASN A 60 -15.81 -5.94 2.06
C ASN A 60 -14.79 -5.42 1.02
N ILE A 61 -15.05 -5.61 -0.27
CA ILE A 61 -14.23 -5.07 -1.36
C ILE A 61 -14.16 -3.54 -1.26
N VAL A 62 -15.31 -2.87 -1.20
CA VAL A 62 -15.37 -1.40 -1.14
C VAL A 62 -14.70 -0.85 0.12
N TRP A 63 -14.90 -1.49 1.28
CA TRP A 63 -14.23 -1.05 2.50
C TRP A 63 -12.72 -1.31 2.50
N GLN A 64 -12.25 -2.35 1.81
CA GLN A 64 -10.81 -2.55 1.57
C GLN A 64 -10.25 -1.44 0.67
N MET A 65 -10.94 -1.06 -0.41
CA MET A 65 -10.55 0.08 -1.25
C MET A 65 -10.50 1.38 -0.43
N GLY A 66 -11.50 1.63 0.41
CA GLY A 66 -11.53 2.76 1.33
C GLY A 66 -10.37 2.74 2.33
N MET A 67 -10.00 1.58 2.87
CA MET A 67 -8.84 1.42 3.75
C MET A 67 -7.53 1.77 3.02
N ILE A 68 -7.38 1.33 1.78
CA ILE A 68 -6.19 1.65 0.96
C ILE A 68 -6.13 3.16 0.73
N ALA A 69 -7.22 3.78 0.27
CA ALA A 69 -7.32 5.22 0.07
C ALA A 69 -7.02 6.01 1.35
N TRP A 70 -7.56 5.56 2.48
CA TRP A 70 -7.29 6.13 3.79
C TRP A 70 -5.79 6.09 4.13
N ASN A 71 -5.15 4.94 3.93
CA ASN A 71 -3.75 4.74 4.24
C ASN A 71 -2.83 5.50 3.28
N ILE A 72 -3.18 5.63 2.00
CA ILE A 72 -2.46 6.50 1.05
C ILE A 72 -2.41 7.93 1.57
N HIS A 73 -3.55 8.50 1.99
CA HIS A 73 -3.57 9.86 2.56
C HIS A 73 -2.72 9.98 3.83
N VAL A 74 -2.80 8.99 4.73
CA VAL A 74 -2.08 9.01 6.02
C VAL A 74 -0.56 8.91 5.83
N THR A 75 -0.10 8.15 4.83
CA THR A 75 1.32 7.83 4.63
C THR A 75 1.99 8.55 3.49
N GLY A 76 1.21 9.07 2.53
CA GLY A 76 1.70 9.57 1.26
C GLY A 76 2.17 8.48 0.28
N ARG A 77 1.93 7.19 0.60
CA ARG A 77 2.42 6.03 -0.19
C ARG A 77 1.41 5.65 -1.26
N GLN A 78 1.57 6.17 -2.47
CA GLN A 78 0.70 5.88 -3.62
C GLN A 78 0.80 4.41 -4.09
N GLU A 79 1.95 3.79 -3.91
CA GLU A 79 2.19 2.39 -4.25
C GLU A 79 1.27 1.39 -3.52
N LEU A 80 0.55 1.82 -2.49
CA LEU A 80 -0.48 1.01 -1.82
C LEU A 80 -1.62 0.63 -2.77
N ALA A 81 -1.98 1.51 -3.72
CA ALA A 81 -3.00 1.21 -4.72
C ALA A 81 -2.54 0.10 -5.68
N ASP A 82 -1.28 0.14 -6.11
CA ASP A 82 -0.73 -0.85 -7.04
C ASP A 82 -0.61 -2.23 -6.39
N CYS A 83 -0.22 -2.27 -5.10
CA CYS A 83 -0.03 -3.51 -4.36
C CYS A 83 -1.34 -4.19 -3.96
N ALA A 84 -2.44 -3.45 -3.85
CA ALA A 84 -3.74 -3.97 -3.44
C ALA A 84 -4.27 -5.06 -4.37
N PHE A 85 -3.88 -5.01 -5.63
CA PHE A 85 -4.35 -5.93 -6.68
C PHE A 85 -3.25 -6.84 -7.22
N SER A 86 -2.04 -6.79 -6.62
CA SER A 86 -0.97 -7.71 -6.98
C SER A 86 -1.41 -9.15 -6.66
N GLY A 87 -1.55 -9.97 -7.69
CA GLY A 87 -2.09 -11.33 -7.58
C GLY A 87 -3.61 -11.47 -7.82
N SER A 88 -4.34 -10.37 -8.06
CA SER A 88 -5.73 -10.44 -8.52
C SER A 88 -5.79 -10.92 -9.99
N LYS A 89 -6.92 -11.55 -10.36
CA LYS A 89 -7.17 -11.97 -11.76
C LYS A 89 -7.82 -10.85 -12.59
N LEU A 90 -7.72 -9.59 -12.14
CA LEU A 90 -8.28 -8.45 -12.85
C LEU A 90 -7.45 -8.15 -14.10
N ASP A 91 -8.14 -7.87 -15.20
CA ASP A 91 -7.50 -7.35 -16.41
C ASP A 91 -7.06 -5.88 -16.24
N ALA A 92 -6.35 -5.34 -17.23
CA ALA A 92 -5.79 -4.00 -17.15
C ALA A 92 -6.85 -2.90 -17.05
N GLU A 93 -8.02 -3.09 -17.67
CA GLU A 93 -9.13 -2.13 -17.65
C GLU A 93 -9.81 -2.14 -16.27
N GLN A 94 -10.06 -3.31 -15.72
CA GLN A 94 -10.59 -3.48 -14.38
C GLN A 94 -9.64 -2.92 -13.32
N GLN A 95 -8.33 -3.17 -13.45
CA GLN A 95 -7.33 -2.61 -12.53
C GLN A 95 -7.34 -1.09 -12.56
N LYS A 96 -7.41 -0.50 -13.76
CA LYS A 96 -7.49 0.96 -13.92
C LYS A 96 -8.75 1.52 -13.27
N MET A 97 -9.91 0.90 -13.51
CA MET A 97 -11.18 1.33 -12.93
C MET A 97 -11.09 1.39 -11.39
N VAL A 98 -10.56 0.34 -10.76
CA VAL A 98 -10.41 0.31 -9.32
C VAL A 98 -9.38 1.31 -8.81
N GLN A 99 -8.30 1.57 -9.56
CA GLN A 99 -7.33 2.62 -9.20
C GLN A 99 -7.96 4.02 -9.25
N ASP A 100 -8.80 4.29 -10.26
CA ASP A 100 -9.52 5.56 -10.38
C ASP A 100 -10.51 5.74 -9.21
N GLU A 101 -11.21 4.68 -8.80
CA GLU A 101 -12.06 4.69 -7.59
C GLU A 101 -11.27 4.97 -6.31
N ILE A 102 -10.14 4.30 -6.13
CA ILE A 102 -9.26 4.55 -4.98
C ILE A 102 -8.80 6.01 -4.98
N ALA A 103 -8.42 6.56 -6.12
CA ALA A 103 -8.02 7.97 -6.23
C ALA A 103 -9.15 8.93 -5.83
N GLY A 104 -10.38 8.67 -6.25
CA GLY A 104 -11.58 9.39 -5.83
C GLY A 104 -11.80 9.32 -4.32
N LEU A 105 -11.63 8.13 -3.72
CA LEU A 105 -11.74 7.94 -2.28
C LEU A 105 -10.61 8.66 -1.50
N VAL A 106 -9.39 8.74 -2.05
CA VAL A 106 -8.30 9.53 -1.46
C VAL A 106 -8.68 11.00 -1.38
N GLN A 107 -9.19 11.56 -2.47
CA GLN A 107 -9.64 12.95 -2.51
C GLN A 107 -10.76 13.20 -1.50
N ARG A 108 -11.77 12.32 -1.45
CA ARG A 108 -12.86 12.40 -0.49
C ARG A 108 -12.39 12.28 0.97
N LYS A 109 -11.35 11.44 1.23
CA LYS A 109 -10.74 11.33 2.56
C LYS A 109 -10.08 12.64 2.99
N ILE A 110 -9.39 13.34 2.07
CA ILE A 110 -8.77 14.65 2.32
C ILE A 110 -9.85 15.66 2.70
N GLU A 111 -10.97 15.67 2.00
CA GLU A 111 -12.09 16.60 2.25
C GLU A 111 -12.79 16.33 3.59
N LEU A 112 -13.16 15.08 3.85
CA LEU A 112 -13.96 14.73 5.04
C LEU A 112 -13.11 14.64 6.32
N TYR A 113 -11.87 14.17 6.21
CA TYR A 113 -11.05 13.82 7.38
C TYR A 113 -9.58 14.25 7.22
N PRO A 114 -9.28 15.54 6.93
CA PRO A 114 -7.91 16.00 6.63
C PRO A 114 -6.93 15.81 7.80
N ARG A 115 -7.42 15.85 9.03
CA ARG A 115 -6.61 15.76 10.25
C ARG A 115 -6.56 14.37 10.88
N GLN A 116 -7.29 13.42 10.33
CA GLN A 116 -7.32 12.06 10.86
C GLN A 116 -6.15 11.25 10.28
N MET A 117 -5.07 11.14 11.05
CA MET A 117 -3.81 10.52 10.62
C MET A 117 -3.57 9.12 11.22
N THR A 118 -4.59 8.52 11.86
CA THR A 118 -4.48 7.13 12.33
C THR A 118 -4.67 6.18 11.17
N ALA A 119 -3.69 5.31 10.92
CA ALA A 119 -3.77 4.29 9.89
C ALA A 119 -4.80 3.21 10.23
N ILE A 120 -5.33 2.54 9.21
CA ILE A 120 -6.20 1.37 9.35
C ILE A 120 -5.38 0.13 8.95
N ARG A 121 -5.17 -0.81 9.90
CA ARG A 121 -4.42 -2.03 9.67
C ARG A 121 -5.19 -3.05 8.85
N ASP A 122 -6.44 -3.26 9.21
CA ASP A 122 -7.36 -4.18 8.53
C ASP A 122 -8.81 -3.71 8.64
N VAL A 123 -9.64 -4.18 7.73
CA VAL A 123 -11.09 -3.96 7.73
C VAL A 123 -11.81 -5.26 7.36
N ALA A 124 -12.95 -5.50 7.99
CA ALA A 124 -13.83 -6.61 7.67
C ALA A 124 -15.29 -6.16 7.66
N ALA A 125 -16.07 -6.72 6.73
CA ALA A 125 -17.52 -6.62 6.74
C ALA A 125 -18.10 -7.54 7.82
N THR A 126 -18.99 -7.02 8.68
CA THR A 126 -19.65 -7.77 9.74
C THR A 126 -21.13 -7.41 9.81
N LEU A 127 -21.95 -8.33 10.33
CA LEU A 127 -23.35 -8.02 10.65
C LEU A 127 -23.45 -7.63 12.13
N ILE A 128 -24.03 -6.46 12.40
CA ILE A 128 -24.37 -6.01 13.74
C ILE A 128 -25.88 -5.73 13.77
N ASN A 129 -26.61 -6.50 14.55
CA ASN A 129 -28.08 -6.44 14.60
C ASN A 129 -28.73 -6.59 13.20
N GLY A 130 -28.22 -7.47 12.36
CA GLY A 130 -28.70 -7.69 11.01
C GLY A 130 -28.28 -6.65 9.96
N SER A 131 -27.60 -5.58 10.37
CA SER A 131 -27.12 -4.53 9.46
C SER A 131 -25.63 -4.70 9.16
N PRO A 132 -25.21 -4.60 7.88
CA PRO A 132 -23.80 -4.65 7.50
C PRO A 132 -23.04 -3.44 8.08
N ARG A 133 -21.90 -3.72 8.70
CA ARG A 133 -21.02 -2.71 9.29
C ARG A 133 -19.56 -2.98 8.96
N ALA A 134 -18.80 -1.91 8.75
CA ALA A 134 -17.36 -2.01 8.69
C ALA A 134 -16.79 -2.20 10.11
N LYS A 135 -15.78 -3.04 10.23
CA LYS A 135 -14.96 -3.17 11.43
C LYS A 135 -13.51 -2.85 11.07
N ALA A 136 -13.17 -1.57 11.19
CA ALA A 136 -11.82 -1.07 10.91
C ALA A 136 -10.97 -1.11 12.18
N ARG A 137 -9.80 -1.74 12.11
CA ARG A 137 -8.84 -1.79 13.22
C ARG A 137 -7.74 -0.76 13.03
N PRO A 138 -7.45 0.08 14.03
CA PRO A 138 -6.33 0.99 13.97
C PRO A 138 -5.01 0.20 13.93
N GLY A 139 -4.02 0.73 13.22
CA GLY A 139 -2.68 0.19 13.15
C GLY A 139 -1.63 1.26 13.38
N ASP A 140 -0.61 0.93 14.16
CA ASP A 140 0.59 1.77 14.30
C ASP A 140 1.61 1.45 13.20
N THR A 141 1.48 0.26 12.62
CA THR A 141 2.30 -0.21 11.50
C THR A 141 1.38 -0.59 10.34
N PHE A 142 1.75 -0.16 9.14
CA PHE A 142 1.13 -0.69 7.93
C PHE A 142 1.40 -2.19 7.84
N PRO A 143 0.48 -2.98 7.28
CA PRO A 143 0.89 -4.26 6.76
C PRO A 143 2.13 -3.97 5.91
N GLU A 144 3.25 -4.64 6.22
CA GLU A 144 4.35 -4.66 5.27
C GLU A 144 3.70 -4.98 3.93
N LEU A 145 3.83 -4.03 2.99
CA LEU A 145 3.45 -4.34 1.63
C LEU A 145 4.10 -5.68 1.34
N PRO A 146 3.36 -6.69 0.85
CA PRO A 146 4.04 -7.86 0.32
C PRO A 146 5.15 -7.27 -0.53
N ALA A 147 6.39 -7.53 -0.14
CA ALA A 147 7.54 -6.98 -0.86
C ALA A 147 7.13 -7.17 -2.31
N LYS A 148 7.03 -6.05 -3.10
CA LYS A 148 6.74 -6.17 -4.54
C LYS A 148 7.51 -7.39 -4.92
N PRO A 149 6.90 -8.46 -5.48
CA PRO A 149 7.70 -9.57 -5.91
C PRO A 149 8.83 -8.89 -6.65
N VAL A 150 10.02 -8.88 -6.03
CA VAL A 150 11.21 -8.42 -6.70
C VAL A 150 11.14 -9.33 -7.88
N SER A 151 10.67 -8.80 -9.03
CA SER A 151 10.70 -9.55 -10.27
C SER A 151 12.13 -10.02 -10.28
N GLU A 152 12.31 -11.31 -9.98
CA GLU A 152 13.64 -11.90 -10.04
C GLU A 152 14.21 -11.35 -11.33
N PRO A 153 15.37 -10.71 -11.31
CA PRO A 153 15.90 -10.13 -12.51
C PRO A 153 15.87 -11.25 -13.55
N GLU A 154 15.00 -11.13 -14.55
CA GLU A 154 14.69 -12.16 -15.57
C GLU A 154 15.93 -12.50 -16.41
N LYS A 155 17.05 -12.30 -15.88
CA LYS A 155 18.43 -12.56 -16.23
C LYS A 155 19.27 -11.46 -15.62
N PRO A 156 20.28 -11.75 -14.84
CA PRO A 156 21.21 -10.71 -14.39
C PRO A 156 21.73 -9.97 -15.61
N ILE A 157 21.55 -8.65 -15.63
CA ILE A 157 22.04 -7.81 -16.72
C ILE A 157 23.54 -7.99 -16.81
N THR A 158 24.00 -8.43 -17.97
CA THR A 158 25.43 -8.64 -18.23
C THR A 158 26.10 -7.35 -18.71
N ALA A 159 27.41 -7.30 -18.64
CA ALA A 159 28.19 -6.19 -19.21
C ALA A 159 27.87 -5.98 -20.71
N GLU A 160 27.66 -7.08 -21.43
CA GLU A 160 27.32 -7.08 -22.86
C GLU A 160 25.95 -6.47 -23.14
N ASP A 161 24.99 -6.73 -22.27
CA ASP A 161 23.64 -6.15 -22.37
C ASP A 161 23.69 -4.62 -22.23
N ILE A 162 24.50 -4.10 -21.31
CA ILE A 162 24.70 -2.66 -21.10
C ILE A 162 25.35 -2.01 -22.31
N VAL A 163 26.41 -2.63 -22.87
CA VAL A 163 27.06 -2.14 -24.07
C VAL A 163 26.10 -2.11 -25.26
N THR A 164 25.32 -3.18 -25.43
CA THR A 164 24.37 -3.32 -26.54
C THR A 164 23.28 -2.27 -26.43
N LEU A 165 22.68 -2.11 -25.26
CA LEU A 165 21.63 -1.11 -25.01
C LEU A 165 22.15 0.31 -25.31
N ARG A 166 23.29 0.69 -24.77
CA ARG A 166 23.87 2.01 -25.00
C ARG A 166 24.16 2.27 -26.49
N LYS A 167 24.71 1.27 -27.20
CA LYS A 167 24.97 1.38 -28.64
C LYS A 167 23.70 1.49 -29.47
N THR A 168 22.65 0.74 -29.13
CA THR A 168 21.34 0.83 -29.77
C THR A 168 20.74 2.21 -29.61
N MET A 169 20.90 2.81 -28.43
CA MET A 169 20.48 4.20 -28.15
C MET A 169 21.42 5.26 -28.78
N LYS A 170 22.53 4.85 -29.41
CA LYS A 170 23.55 5.75 -29.98
C LYS A 170 24.11 6.75 -28.96
N LEU A 171 24.24 6.35 -27.70
CA LEU A 171 24.71 7.21 -26.62
C LEU A 171 26.21 6.97 -26.33
N THR A 172 26.90 8.04 -25.91
CA THR A 172 28.21 7.93 -25.27
C THR A 172 28.06 7.43 -23.83
N GLN A 173 29.14 6.88 -23.23
CA GLN A 173 29.11 6.45 -21.82
C GLN A 173 28.71 7.60 -20.87
N ALA A 174 29.09 8.82 -21.17
CA ALA A 174 28.70 10.00 -20.38
C ALA A 174 27.19 10.25 -20.44
N LYS A 175 26.61 10.31 -21.65
CA LYS A 175 25.18 10.51 -21.84
C LYS A 175 24.33 9.37 -21.30
N PHE A 176 24.83 8.14 -21.44
CA PHE A 176 24.15 6.98 -20.84
C PHE A 176 24.19 7.05 -19.31
N GLY A 177 25.30 7.46 -18.72
CA GLY A 177 25.43 7.67 -17.28
C GLY A 177 24.48 8.74 -16.74
N GLU A 178 24.29 9.83 -17.50
CA GLU A 178 23.35 10.91 -17.11
C GLU A 178 21.91 10.39 -16.95
N LEU A 179 21.44 9.45 -17.78
CA LEU A 179 20.12 8.84 -17.69
C LEU A 179 19.89 8.11 -16.35
N PHE A 180 20.95 7.62 -15.75
CA PHE A 180 20.91 6.82 -14.53
C PHE A 180 21.51 7.56 -13.30
N GLY A 181 21.91 8.82 -13.49
CA GLY A 181 22.53 9.61 -12.42
C GLY A 181 23.91 9.11 -11.99
N VAL A 182 24.66 8.46 -12.91
CA VAL A 182 26.00 7.92 -12.65
C VAL A 182 27.04 8.50 -13.59
N THR A 183 28.31 8.41 -13.20
CA THR A 183 29.42 8.95 -14.00
C THR A 183 29.77 8.02 -15.19
N ALA A 184 30.35 8.57 -16.27
CA ALA A 184 30.87 7.79 -17.39
C ALA A 184 31.86 6.70 -16.95
N ARG A 185 32.66 6.97 -15.91
CA ARG A 185 33.57 6.00 -15.31
C ARG A 185 32.82 4.78 -14.78
N LYS A 186 31.69 5.01 -14.09
CA LYS A 186 30.86 3.94 -13.53
C LYS A 186 30.24 3.08 -14.63
N VAL A 187 29.75 3.70 -15.71
CA VAL A 187 29.28 2.99 -16.91
C VAL A 187 30.39 2.14 -17.53
N SER A 188 31.60 2.69 -17.65
CA SER A 188 32.76 1.94 -18.14
C SER A 188 33.10 0.74 -17.25
N GLU A 189 33.01 0.87 -15.93
CA GLU A 189 33.21 -0.24 -14.99
C GLU A 189 32.18 -1.36 -15.21
N TRP A 190 30.94 -1.00 -15.47
CA TRP A 190 29.86 -1.96 -15.79
C TRP A 190 30.09 -2.68 -17.11
N GLU A 191 30.46 -1.94 -18.18
CA GLU A 191 30.74 -2.49 -19.51
C GLU A 191 31.95 -3.42 -19.54
N HIS A 192 32.89 -3.27 -18.60
CA HIS A 192 34.04 -4.14 -18.44
C HIS A 192 33.86 -5.23 -17.38
N GLY A 193 32.65 -5.36 -16.83
CA GLY A 193 32.34 -6.37 -15.81
C GLY A 193 33.05 -6.18 -14.46
N LYS A 194 33.66 -4.99 -14.22
CA LYS A 194 34.37 -4.69 -12.97
C LYS A 194 33.41 -4.42 -11.79
N SER A 195 32.19 -4.03 -12.08
CA SER A 195 31.11 -3.88 -11.12
C SER A 195 29.78 -4.05 -11.87
N LEU A 196 28.70 -4.37 -11.14
CA LEU A 196 27.34 -4.41 -11.70
C LEU A 196 26.55 -3.21 -11.20
N PRO A 197 25.53 -2.75 -11.95
CA PRO A 197 24.55 -1.82 -11.45
C PRO A 197 23.87 -2.39 -10.20
N ASP A 198 23.43 -1.54 -9.27
CA ASP A 198 22.58 -1.98 -8.16
C ASP A 198 21.20 -2.46 -8.66
N ALA A 199 20.44 -3.18 -7.82
CA ALA A 199 19.19 -3.80 -8.20
C ALA A 199 18.16 -2.78 -8.76
N SER A 200 18.15 -1.54 -8.24
CA SER A 200 17.26 -0.48 -8.71
C SER A 200 17.62 -0.03 -10.13
N LEU A 201 18.92 0.09 -10.41
CA LEU A 201 19.41 0.47 -11.74
C LEU A 201 19.28 -0.68 -12.75
N GLN A 202 19.47 -1.94 -12.32
CA GLN A 202 19.22 -3.11 -13.15
C GLN A 202 17.79 -3.15 -13.66
N ASN A 203 16.80 -2.90 -12.81
CA ASN A 203 15.38 -2.84 -13.18
C ASN A 203 15.14 -1.74 -14.24
N LYS A 204 15.66 -0.51 -14.02
CA LYS A 204 15.53 0.58 -15.00
C LYS A 204 16.16 0.27 -16.35
N ILE A 205 17.30 -0.41 -16.36
CA ILE A 205 18.00 -0.83 -17.59
C ILE A 205 17.17 -1.90 -18.32
N SER A 206 16.59 -2.86 -17.59
CA SER A 206 15.72 -3.91 -18.14
C SER A 206 14.45 -3.32 -18.76
N ASP A 207 13.81 -2.35 -18.11
CA ASP A 207 12.61 -1.68 -18.62
C ASP A 207 12.90 -0.91 -19.93
N LEU A 208 14.06 -0.24 -20.00
CA LEU A 208 14.50 0.43 -21.23
C LEU A 208 14.78 -0.57 -22.37
N GLN A 209 15.36 -1.74 -22.08
CA GLN A 209 15.58 -2.80 -23.08
C GLN A 209 14.26 -3.30 -23.67
N LYS A 210 13.23 -3.53 -22.81
CA LYS A 210 11.89 -3.95 -23.25
C LYS A 210 11.22 -2.88 -24.12
N GLY A 211 11.38 -1.60 -23.78
CA GLY A 211 10.81 -0.47 -24.53
C GLY A 211 11.43 -0.29 -25.95
N ILE A 212 12.69 -0.67 -26.13
CA ILE A 212 13.39 -0.52 -27.41
C ILE A 212 13.17 -1.74 -28.33
N GLY A 213 12.85 -2.91 -27.76
CA GLY A 213 12.61 -4.14 -28.54
C GLY A 213 11.22 -4.25 -29.18
N ASN A 214 10.28 -3.36 -28.87
CA ASN A 214 8.90 -3.35 -29.35
C ASN A 214 8.60 -2.22 -30.35
N GLY A 215 9.61 -1.60 -30.95
CA GLY A 215 9.49 -0.54 -31.95
C GLY A 215 9.93 -0.97 -33.35
#